data_61b1f02edd094384cdc5c70cf46c7115
#
_entry.id   61b1f02edd094384cdc5c70cf46c7115
#
_cell.length_a   1.000
_cell.length_b   1.000
_cell.length_c   1.000
_cell.angle_alpha   90.00
_cell.angle_beta   90.00
_cell.angle_gamma   90.00
#
_symmetry.space_group_name_H-M   'P 1'
#
loop_
_entity.id
_entity.type
_entity.pdbx_description
1 polymer ?
#
loop_
_entity_poly.entity_id
_entity_poly.type
_entity_poly.pdbx_seq_one_letter_code
_entity_poly.pdbx_strand_id
1 'polypeptide(L)'
;MIKAVIFDIDNTLMDFMRMKRAAVDAAVDAMIDAGLAVPKQEMVEKIFKVYWAEGIEDQNIFDKVLMKEFGQIDYRILAAGILGYKRAKEGHMTMYPHVRLTLTDILKSGVRMGVVSDAPRLSVWMRIVGLGLHHYFEHVVTFDDTGEKKPSPKPFKKVLELLGVAPGESIMVGDWAERDIKGAKAFGMQTAWAKYGNEFETKVSGADHELEDIHDLVAIIRGINEKSV
;
A
#
# COMPACT_ATOMS: atom_id res chain seq x y z
N MET A 1 15.05 -15.21 16.75
CA MET A 1 14.00 -15.97 16.02
C MET A 1 12.85 -15.01 15.66
N ILE A 2 12.40 -15.02 14.42
CA ILE A 2 11.24 -14.25 13.95
C ILE A 2 9.95 -14.97 14.35
N LYS A 3 9.09 -14.25 15.07
CA LYS A 3 7.78 -14.73 15.54
C LYS A 3 6.62 -14.03 14.81
N ALA A 4 6.87 -12.85 14.23
CA ALA A 4 5.86 -12.13 13.47
C ALA A 4 6.41 -11.43 12.24
N VAL A 5 5.56 -11.33 11.19
CA VAL A 5 5.78 -10.50 10.01
C VAL A 5 4.73 -9.41 9.99
N ILE A 6 5.17 -8.18 9.79
CA ILE A 6 4.33 -7.01 9.64
C ILE A 6 4.42 -6.55 8.19
N PHE A 7 3.29 -6.47 7.51
CA PHE A 7 3.24 -6.05 6.11
C PHE A 7 2.67 -4.64 5.96
N ASP A 8 3.26 -3.86 5.08
CA ASP A 8 2.52 -2.84 4.37
C ASP A 8 1.61 -3.49 3.30
N ILE A 9 0.68 -2.74 2.73
CA ILE A 9 -0.25 -3.26 1.71
C ILE A 9 0.06 -2.71 0.33
N ASP A 10 0.08 -1.39 0.21
CA ASP A 10 0.16 -0.68 -1.07
C ASP A 10 1.57 -0.79 -1.65
N ASN A 11 1.69 -1.24 -2.89
CA ASN A 11 2.95 -1.58 -3.55
C ASN A 11 3.79 -2.64 -2.82
N THR A 12 3.25 -3.30 -1.79
CA THR A 12 3.90 -4.41 -1.09
C THR A 12 3.15 -5.72 -1.30
N LEU A 13 1.87 -5.79 -0.99
CA LEU A 13 1.02 -6.95 -1.23
C LEU A 13 0.21 -6.81 -2.52
N MET A 14 -0.12 -5.58 -2.91
CA MET A 14 -0.85 -5.26 -4.12
C MET A 14 -0.14 -4.19 -4.94
N ASP A 15 -0.30 -4.26 -6.25
CA ASP A 15 0.20 -3.26 -7.19
C ASP A 15 -0.74 -2.03 -7.20
N PHE A 16 -0.59 -1.21 -6.15
CA PHE A 16 -1.45 -0.06 -5.90
C PHE A 16 -1.30 1.01 -6.98
N MET A 17 -0.07 1.33 -7.36
CA MET A 17 0.14 2.42 -8.33
C MET A 17 -0.32 2.04 -9.74
N ARG A 18 -0.18 0.78 -10.15
CA ARG A 18 -0.76 0.30 -11.41
C ARG A 18 -2.29 0.43 -11.40
N MET A 19 -2.94 -0.03 -10.33
CA MET A 19 -4.38 0.13 -10.14
C MET A 19 -4.78 1.62 -10.19
N LYS A 20 -4.03 2.48 -9.49
CA LYS A 20 -4.31 3.91 -9.40
C LYS A 20 -4.20 4.60 -10.76
N ARG A 21 -3.13 4.30 -11.52
CA ARG A 21 -2.92 4.82 -12.87
C ARG A 21 -4.06 4.39 -13.81
N ALA A 22 -4.39 3.10 -13.83
CA ALA A 22 -5.48 2.59 -14.65
C ALA A 22 -6.84 3.21 -14.29
N ALA A 23 -7.10 3.43 -12.99
CA ALA A 23 -8.33 4.07 -12.53
C ALA A 23 -8.42 5.55 -12.94
N VAL A 24 -7.32 6.30 -12.86
CA VAL A 24 -7.26 7.70 -13.31
C VAL A 24 -7.42 7.78 -14.82
N ASP A 25 -6.77 6.92 -15.59
CA ASP A 25 -6.90 6.86 -17.05
C ASP A 25 -8.34 6.63 -17.48
N ALA A 26 -9.02 5.66 -16.88
CA ALA A 26 -10.42 5.37 -17.15
C ALA A 26 -11.36 6.49 -16.70
N ALA A 27 -11.03 7.20 -15.63
CA ALA A 27 -11.79 8.39 -15.21
C ALA A 27 -11.72 9.49 -16.27
N VAL A 28 -10.51 9.78 -16.77
CA VAL A 28 -10.30 10.82 -17.78
C VAL A 28 -10.96 10.45 -19.09
N ASP A 29 -10.89 9.20 -19.55
CA ASP A 29 -11.61 8.72 -20.73
C ASP A 29 -13.12 8.97 -20.59
N ALA A 30 -13.71 8.59 -19.45
CA ALA A 30 -15.13 8.81 -19.18
C ALA A 30 -15.50 10.32 -19.11
N MET A 31 -14.62 11.16 -18.59
CA MET A 31 -14.81 12.61 -18.57
C MET A 31 -14.81 13.19 -19.99
N ILE A 32 -13.89 12.73 -20.85
CA ILE A 32 -13.81 13.16 -22.25
C ILE A 32 -15.05 12.73 -23.01
N ASP A 33 -15.50 11.49 -22.85
CA ASP A 33 -16.75 10.99 -23.44
C ASP A 33 -17.98 11.81 -22.99
N ALA A 34 -17.93 12.35 -21.76
CA ALA A 34 -18.96 13.23 -21.22
C ALA A 34 -18.81 14.70 -21.66
N GLY A 35 -17.81 15.02 -22.48
CA GLY A 35 -17.62 16.35 -23.07
C GLY A 35 -16.49 17.20 -22.47
N LEU A 36 -15.57 16.61 -21.71
CA LEU A 36 -14.36 17.31 -21.25
C LEU A 36 -13.45 17.60 -22.46
N ALA A 37 -13.22 18.89 -22.76
CA ALA A 37 -12.44 19.34 -23.92
C ALA A 37 -10.96 19.62 -23.54
N VAL A 38 -10.26 18.60 -23.03
CA VAL A 38 -8.83 18.66 -22.69
C VAL A 38 -8.13 17.39 -23.18
N PRO A 39 -6.88 17.45 -23.66
CA PRO A 39 -6.11 16.26 -23.98
C PRO A 39 -5.99 15.30 -22.82
N LYS A 40 -6.18 13.99 -23.05
CA LYS A 40 -6.17 12.96 -21.99
C LYS A 40 -4.92 13.05 -21.12
N GLN A 41 -3.74 13.03 -21.76
CA GLN A 41 -2.48 13.02 -21.05
C GLN A 41 -2.32 14.23 -20.12
N GLU A 42 -2.71 15.41 -20.59
CA GLU A 42 -2.67 16.65 -19.81
C GLU A 42 -3.55 16.57 -18.56
N MET A 43 -4.78 16.03 -18.69
CA MET A 43 -5.69 15.87 -17.56
C MET A 43 -5.17 14.84 -16.54
N VAL A 44 -4.65 13.72 -17.02
CA VAL A 44 -4.02 12.69 -16.15
C VAL A 44 -2.88 13.28 -15.34
N GLU A 45 -1.97 14.05 -15.97
CA GLU A 45 -0.86 14.70 -15.28
C GLU A 45 -1.33 15.72 -14.23
N LYS A 46 -2.36 16.51 -14.55
CA LYS A 46 -2.97 17.45 -13.59
C LYS A 46 -3.56 16.74 -12.38
N ILE A 47 -4.26 15.62 -12.58
CA ILE A 47 -4.80 14.82 -11.50
C ILE A 47 -3.69 14.27 -10.60
N PHE A 48 -2.65 13.66 -11.17
CA PHE A 48 -1.54 13.16 -10.38
C PHE A 48 -0.77 14.26 -9.66
N LYS A 49 -0.61 15.44 -10.28
CA LYS A 49 0.00 16.60 -9.61
C LYS A 49 -0.76 17.00 -8.33
N VAL A 50 -2.08 16.96 -8.34
CA VAL A 50 -2.88 17.25 -7.15
C VAL A 50 -2.81 16.10 -6.14
N TYR A 51 -2.82 14.84 -6.58
CA TYR A 51 -2.59 13.68 -5.70
C TYR A 51 -1.26 13.75 -4.94
N TRP A 52 -0.19 14.14 -5.61
CA TRP A 52 1.13 14.27 -4.96
C TRP A 52 1.20 15.43 -3.97
N ALA A 53 0.43 16.48 -4.20
CA ALA A 53 0.40 17.65 -3.31
C ALA A 53 -0.50 17.42 -2.08
N GLU A 54 -1.66 16.79 -2.25
CA GLU A 54 -2.70 16.70 -1.22
C GLU A 54 -2.84 15.31 -0.60
N GLY A 55 -2.30 14.29 -1.25
CA GLY A 55 -2.33 12.90 -0.81
C GLY A 55 -3.03 11.96 -1.79
N ILE A 56 -2.41 10.81 -1.99
CA ILE A 56 -2.86 9.80 -2.98
C ILE A 56 -4.24 9.19 -2.63
N GLU A 57 -4.71 9.34 -1.40
CA GLU A 57 -6.00 8.85 -0.91
C GLU A 57 -7.13 9.90 -0.95
N ASP A 58 -6.88 11.08 -1.52
CA ASP A 58 -7.90 12.12 -1.61
C ASP A 58 -9.13 11.64 -2.40
N GLN A 59 -10.30 11.72 -1.78
CA GLN A 59 -11.56 11.26 -2.35
C GLN A 59 -12.24 12.31 -3.25
N ASN A 60 -11.83 13.58 -3.12
CA ASN A 60 -12.42 14.73 -3.84
C ASN A 60 -11.49 15.27 -4.94
N ILE A 61 -10.59 14.43 -5.42
CA ILE A 61 -9.53 14.83 -6.36
C ILE A 61 -10.11 15.43 -7.66
N PHE A 62 -11.16 14.82 -8.21
CA PHE A 62 -11.75 15.26 -9.46
C PHE A 62 -12.46 16.60 -9.30
N ASP A 63 -13.16 16.81 -8.18
CA ASP A 63 -13.78 18.10 -7.84
C ASP A 63 -12.71 19.21 -7.81
N LYS A 64 -11.62 18.96 -7.11
CA LYS A 64 -10.51 19.91 -6.95
C LYS A 64 -9.85 20.24 -8.27
N VAL A 65 -9.59 19.24 -9.10
CA VAL A 65 -8.96 19.45 -10.40
C VAL A 65 -9.91 20.21 -11.33
N LEU A 66 -11.18 19.82 -11.44
CA LEU A 66 -12.15 20.50 -12.29
C LEU A 66 -12.37 21.95 -11.84
N MET A 67 -12.51 22.20 -10.53
CA MET A 67 -12.65 23.56 -10.02
C MET A 67 -11.42 24.41 -10.31
N LYS A 68 -10.22 23.83 -10.14
CA LYS A 68 -8.95 24.56 -10.37
C LYS A 68 -8.74 24.91 -11.85
N GLU A 69 -9.09 23.99 -12.76
CA GLU A 69 -8.81 24.18 -14.19
C GLU A 69 -9.89 25.00 -14.91
N PHE A 70 -11.16 24.89 -14.49
CA PHE A 70 -12.30 25.49 -15.17
C PHE A 70 -13.07 26.53 -14.36
N GLY A 71 -12.73 26.71 -13.08
CA GLY A 71 -13.41 27.65 -12.18
C GLY A 71 -14.84 27.20 -11.81
N GLN A 72 -15.32 26.10 -12.34
CA GLN A 72 -16.64 25.52 -12.07
C GLN A 72 -16.61 24.00 -12.27
N ILE A 73 -17.61 23.31 -11.74
CA ILE A 73 -17.79 21.87 -11.86
C ILE A 73 -18.99 21.59 -12.77
N ASP A 74 -18.73 20.94 -13.93
CA ASP A 74 -19.80 20.25 -14.67
C ASP A 74 -20.01 18.87 -14.03
N TYR A 75 -21.14 18.71 -13.32
CA TYR A 75 -21.46 17.49 -12.60
C TYR A 75 -21.66 16.27 -13.51
N ARG A 76 -21.97 16.43 -14.80
CA ARG A 76 -22.02 15.34 -15.76
C ARG A 76 -20.61 14.79 -16.01
N ILE A 77 -19.63 15.67 -16.20
CA ILE A 77 -18.21 15.30 -16.39
C ILE A 77 -17.67 14.67 -15.10
N LEU A 78 -17.92 15.30 -13.96
CA LEU A 78 -17.48 14.79 -12.66
C LEU A 78 -18.05 13.38 -12.38
N ALA A 79 -19.36 13.20 -12.56
CA ALA A 79 -20.00 11.91 -12.34
C ALA A 79 -19.46 10.81 -13.26
N ALA A 80 -19.23 11.13 -14.55
CA ALA A 80 -18.61 10.21 -15.49
C ALA A 80 -17.22 9.77 -15.03
N GLY A 81 -16.37 10.73 -14.61
CA GLY A 81 -15.05 10.45 -14.09
C GLY A 81 -15.06 9.56 -12.82
N ILE A 82 -15.93 9.88 -11.85
CA ILE A 82 -16.09 9.06 -10.63
C ILE A 82 -16.50 7.63 -10.97
N LEU A 83 -17.44 7.44 -11.88
CA LEU A 83 -17.90 6.11 -12.30
C LEU A 83 -16.82 5.34 -13.06
N GLY A 84 -16.12 5.99 -13.98
CA GLY A 84 -14.98 5.42 -14.70
C GLY A 84 -13.89 4.95 -13.74
N TYR A 85 -13.50 5.82 -12.80
CA TYR A 85 -12.53 5.52 -11.76
C TYR A 85 -12.91 4.30 -10.91
N LYS A 86 -14.14 4.27 -10.39
CA LYS A 86 -14.60 3.17 -9.52
C LYS A 86 -14.57 1.82 -10.23
N ARG A 87 -15.08 1.74 -11.45
CA ARG A 87 -15.09 0.49 -12.25
C ARG A 87 -13.68 -0.02 -12.52
N ALA A 88 -12.79 0.86 -12.96
CA ALA A 88 -11.41 0.48 -13.26
C ALA A 88 -10.63 0.12 -12.00
N LYS A 89 -10.82 0.85 -10.89
CA LYS A 89 -10.19 0.55 -9.60
C LYS A 89 -10.50 -0.87 -9.15
N GLU A 90 -11.76 -1.30 -9.21
CA GLU A 90 -12.17 -2.65 -8.83
C GLU A 90 -11.56 -3.70 -9.76
N GLY A 91 -11.58 -3.47 -11.07
CA GLY A 91 -11.06 -4.40 -12.07
C GLY A 91 -9.53 -4.54 -12.08
N HIS A 92 -8.80 -3.55 -11.59
CA HIS A 92 -7.33 -3.54 -11.55
C HIS A 92 -6.75 -3.79 -10.14
N MET A 93 -7.58 -4.12 -9.15
CA MET A 93 -7.11 -4.48 -7.83
C MET A 93 -6.49 -5.88 -7.85
N THR A 94 -5.18 -5.95 -7.98
CA THR A 94 -4.43 -7.20 -8.12
C THR A 94 -3.29 -7.29 -7.12
N MET A 95 -3.02 -8.51 -6.64
CA MET A 95 -1.83 -8.79 -5.83
C MET A 95 -0.59 -8.87 -6.72
N TYR A 96 0.57 -8.61 -6.13
CA TYR A 96 1.83 -9.03 -6.72
C TYR A 96 1.89 -10.56 -6.86
N PRO A 97 2.69 -11.08 -7.80
CA PRO A 97 2.96 -12.51 -7.90
C PRO A 97 3.37 -13.10 -6.54
N HIS A 98 3.05 -14.36 -6.31
CA HIS A 98 3.40 -15.17 -5.14
C HIS A 98 2.93 -14.66 -3.77
N VAL A 99 2.22 -13.53 -3.65
CA VAL A 99 1.73 -13.01 -2.35
C VAL A 99 0.94 -14.08 -1.59
N ARG A 100 -0.08 -14.68 -2.22
CA ARG A 100 -0.91 -15.69 -1.56
C ARG A 100 -0.13 -16.94 -1.15
N LEU A 101 0.82 -17.37 -1.98
CA LEU A 101 1.71 -18.48 -1.66
C LEU A 101 2.57 -18.17 -0.44
N THR A 102 3.21 -17.01 -0.44
CA THR A 102 4.07 -16.52 0.65
C THR A 102 3.31 -16.45 1.98
N LEU A 103 2.13 -15.79 1.99
CA LEU A 103 1.32 -15.69 3.21
C LEU A 103 0.87 -17.07 3.71
N THR A 104 0.57 -18.01 2.80
CA THR A 104 0.21 -19.38 3.16
C THR A 104 1.38 -20.13 3.79
N ASP A 105 2.59 -19.98 3.25
CA ASP A 105 3.78 -20.66 3.78
C ASP A 105 4.22 -20.08 5.13
N ILE A 106 4.10 -18.76 5.31
CA ILE A 106 4.33 -18.10 6.61
C ILE A 106 3.31 -18.60 7.64
N LEU A 107 2.03 -18.66 7.28
CA LEU A 107 0.97 -19.16 8.17
C LEU A 107 1.25 -20.60 8.62
N LYS A 108 1.64 -21.50 7.69
CA LYS A 108 2.02 -22.88 7.98
C LYS A 108 3.24 -23.01 8.90
N SER A 109 4.14 -22.05 8.87
CA SER A 109 5.33 -22.03 9.74
C SER A 109 5.02 -21.58 11.18
N GLY A 110 3.77 -21.18 11.47
CA GLY A 110 3.36 -20.68 12.77
C GLY A 110 3.83 -19.27 13.10
N VAL A 111 4.37 -18.54 12.12
CA VAL A 111 4.76 -17.13 12.27
C VAL A 111 3.50 -16.27 12.12
N ARG A 112 3.28 -15.38 13.08
CA ARG A 112 2.11 -14.50 13.13
C ARG A 112 2.21 -13.41 12.06
N MET A 113 1.08 -12.93 11.59
CA MET A 113 1.06 -11.88 10.57
C MET A 113 0.15 -10.71 10.96
N GLY A 114 0.65 -9.49 10.75
CA GLY A 114 -0.10 -8.26 10.92
C GLY A 114 0.13 -7.29 9.78
N VAL A 115 -0.70 -6.25 9.74
CA VAL A 115 -0.63 -5.17 8.76
C VAL A 115 -0.44 -3.83 9.46
N VAL A 116 0.39 -2.96 8.87
CA VAL A 116 0.48 -1.53 9.21
C VAL A 116 0.39 -0.73 7.93
N SER A 117 -0.69 0.06 7.78
CA SER A 117 -0.92 0.90 6.60
C SER A 117 -1.19 2.36 6.97
N ASP A 118 -0.67 3.29 6.16
CA ASP A 118 -0.90 4.74 6.30
C ASP A 118 -2.23 5.20 5.69
N ALA A 119 -2.97 4.30 5.06
CA ALA A 119 -4.26 4.57 4.45
C ALA A 119 -5.40 4.59 5.49
N PRO A 120 -6.52 5.26 5.20
CA PRO A 120 -7.73 5.20 6.03
C PRO A 120 -8.25 3.76 6.20
N ARG A 121 -8.81 3.47 7.37
CA ARG A 121 -9.26 2.13 7.77
C ARG A 121 -10.16 1.46 6.73
N LEU A 122 -11.17 2.15 6.25
CA LEU A 122 -12.08 1.58 5.25
C LEU A 122 -11.36 1.22 3.96
N SER A 123 -10.44 2.08 3.48
CA SER A 123 -9.64 1.82 2.28
C SER A 123 -8.79 0.56 2.43
N VAL A 124 -8.14 0.40 3.59
CA VAL A 124 -7.33 -0.79 3.92
C VAL A 124 -8.18 -2.07 3.90
N TRP A 125 -9.32 -2.05 4.58
CA TRP A 125 -10.21 -3.22 4.63
C TRP A 125 -10.83 -3.56 3.27
N MET A 126 -11.17 -2.55 2.45
CA MET A 126 -11.63 -2.80 1.08
C MET A 126 -10.57 -3.52 0.23
N ARG A 127 -9.29 -3.19 0.40
CA ARG A 127 -8.16 -3.90 -0.25
C ARG A 127 -8.02 -5.32 0.26
N ILE A 128 -7.94 -5.50 1.58
CA ILE A 128 -7.76 -6.81 2.22
C ILE A 128 -8.89 -7.77 1.84
N VAL A 129 -10.14 -7.32 1.92
CA VAL A 129 -11.31 -8.13 1.58
C VAL A 129 -11.40 -8.37 0.07
N GLY A 130 -11.20 -7.33 -0.75
CA GLY A 130 -11.25 -7.43 -2.21
C GLY A 130 -10.21 -8.40 -2.79
N LEU A 131 -9.03 -8.49 -2.14
CA LEU A 131 -7.98 -9.43 -2.51
C LEU A 131 -8.14 -10.81 -1.85
N GLY A 132 -9.13 -11.00 -0.98
CA GLY A 132 -9.35 -12.26 -0.25
C GLY A 132 -8.26 -12.57 0.78
N LEU A 133 -7.66 -11.53 1.38
CA LEU A 133 -6.54 -11.66 2.31
C LEU A 133 -6.94 -11.57 3.80
N HIS A 134 -8.21 -11.36 4.11
CA HIS A 134 -8.71 -11.09 5.46
C HIS A 134 -8.54 -12.23 6.47
N HIS A 135 -8.23 -13.44 6.02
CA HIS A 135 -7.97 -14.59 6.90
C HIS A 135 -6.49 -14.78 7.26
N TYR A 136 -5.57 -14.02 6.66
CA TYR A 136 -4.14 -14.18 6.91
C TYR A 136 -3.63 -13.34 8.08
N PHE A 137 -4.27 -12.22 8.37
CA PHE A 137 -3.79 -11.23 9.32
C PHE A 137 -4.56 -11.27 10.63
N GLU A 138 -3.84 -11.43 11.73
CA GLU A 138 -4.43 -11.39 13.07
C GLU A 138 -4.84 -9.96 13.46
N HIS A 139 -4.03 -8.99 13.07
CA HIS A 139 -4.28 -7.58 13.36
C HIS A 139 -3.95 -6.69 12.18
N VAL A 140 -4.78 -5.66 11.99
CA VAL A 140 -4.63 -4.62 10.97
C VAL A 140 -4.63 -3.27 11.66
N VAL A 141 -3.52 -2.56 11.59
CA VAL A 141 -3.35 -1.21 12.14
C VAL A 141 -3.30 -0.22 10.98
N THR A 142 -4.15 0.79 11.06
CA THR A 142 -4.34 1.81 10.03
C THR A 142 -4.02 3.20 10.59
N PHE A 143 -4.01 4.22 9.74
CA PHE A 143 -3.89 5.61 10.18
C PHE A 143 -4.93 5.97 11.26
N ASP A 144 -6.16 5.50 11.13
CA ASP A 144 -7.24 5.80 12.09
C ASP A 144 -7.00 5.20 13.48
N ASP A 145 -6.14 4.20 13.60
CA ASP A 145 -5.87 3.54 14.88
C ASP A 145 -4.84 4.29 15.73
N THR A 146 -3.99 5.11 15.09
CA THR A 146 -2.86 5.79 15.75
C THR A 146 -2.84 7.30 15.56
N GLY A 147 -3.53 7.82 14.54
CA GLY A 147 -3.47 9.21 14.09
C GLY A 147 -2.13 9.62 13.50
N GLU A 148 -1.19 8.68 13.35
CA GLU A 148 0.15 8.92 12.83
C GLU A 148 0.51 7.92 11.73
N LYS A 149 1.30 8.41 10.77
CA LYS A 149 1.80 7.60 9.66
C LYS A 149 3.22 7.11 9.94
N LYS A 150 3.63 6.04 9.30
CA LYS A 150 5.03 5.65 9.19
C LYS A 150 5.85 6.83 8.62
N PRO A 151 7.04 7.14 9.10
CA PRO A 151 7.91 6.35 9.99
C PRO A 151 7.70 6.59 11.50
N SER A 152 6.58 7.19 11.94
CA SER A 152 6.31 7.29 13.38
C SER A 152 6.37 5.92 14.06
N PRO A 153 6.90 5.83 15.30
CA PRO A 153 6.94 4.57 16.03
C PRO A 153 5.56 4.05 16.45
N LYS A 154 4.52 4.90 16.51
CA LYS A 154 3.20 4.51 17.03
C LYS A 154 2.53 3.35 16.27
N PRO A 155 2.47 3.34 14.91
CA PRO A 155 1.89 2.22 14.18
C PRO A 155 2.61 0.89 14.45
N PHE A 156 3.96 0.91 14.47
CA PHE A 156 4.77 -0.28 14.76
C PHE A 156 4.55 -0.77 16.19
N LYS A 157 4.58 0.12 17.17
CA LYS A 157 4.31 -0.20 18.57
C LYS A 157 2.93 -0.85 18.71
N LYS A 158 1.90 -0.25 18.12
CA LYS A 158 0.52 -0.74 18.21
C LYS A 158 0.36 -2.16 17.69
N VAL A 159 0.89 -2.46 16.49
CA VAL A 159 0.75 -3.79 15.90
C VAL A 159 1.52 -4.85 16.69
N LEU A 160 2.72 -4.52 17.19
CA LEU A 160 3.53 -5.46 17.99
C LEU A 160 2.90 -5.74 19.36
N GLU A 161 2.30 -4.74 20.00
CA GLU A 161 1.52 -4.92 21.24
C GLU A 161 0.34 -5.87 21.03
N LEU A 162 -0.41 -5.68 19.94
CA LEU A 162 -1.55 -6.54 19.58
C LEU A 162 -1.10 -7.98 19.29
N LEU A 163 0.04 -8.14 18.62
CA LEU A 163 0.62 -9.43 18.32
C LEU A 163 1.39 -10.05 19.52
N GLY A 164 1.65 -9.32 20.60
CA GLY A 164 2.38 -9.83 21.76
C GLY A 164 3.81 -10.25 21.44
N VAL A 165 4.52 -9.52 20.55
CA VAL A 165 5.90 -9.82 20.13
C VAL A 165 6.81 -8.62 20.35
N ALA A 166 8.09 -8.90 20.65
CA ALA A 166 9.10 -7.87 20.77
C ALA A 166 9.58 -7.38 19.39
N PRO A 167 10.05 -6.11 19.27
CA PRO A 167 10.56 -5.59 18.00
C PRO A 167 11.60 -6.50 17.34
N GLY A 168 12.62 -6.98 18.07
CA GLY A 168 13.65 -7.86 17.55
C GLY A 168 13.19 -9.27 17.17
N GLU A 169 11.94 -9.63 17.46
CA GLU A 169 11.31 -10.90 17.06
C GLU A 169 10.37 -10.72 15.85
N SER A 170 10.40 -9.55 15.23
CA SER A 170 9.54 -9.20 14.10
C SER A 170 10.33 -8.68 12.90
N ILE A 171 9.73 -8.80 11.73
CA ILE A 171 10.24 -8.24 10.48
C ILE A 171 9.15 -7.40 9.82
N MET A 172 9.50 -6.16 9.44
CA MET A 172 8.65 -5.29 8.62
C MET A 172 8.96 -5.49 7.16
N VAL A 173 7.91 -5.68 6.36
CA VAL A 173 7.98 -5.78 4.91
C VAL A 173 7.24 -4.61 4.28
N GLY A 174 7.91 -3.81 3.47
CA GLY A 174 7.33 -2.65 2.80
C GLY A 174 8.17 -2.15 1.65
N ASP A 175 7.55 -1.37 0.74
CA ASP A 175 8.19 -0.81 -0.46
C ASP A 175 8.84 0.55 -0.24
N TRP A 176 8.35 1.32 0.74
CA TRP A 176 8.79 2.69 0.95
C TRP A 176 9.91 2.79 2.00
N ALA A 177 11.16 2.89 1.52
CA ALA A 177 12.35 2.90 2.37
C ALA A 177 12.29 3.94 3.51
N GLU A 178 11.85 5.18 3.25
CA GLU A 178 11.79 6.24 4.27
C GLU A 178 10.70 6.01 5.34
N ARG A 179 9.64 5.31 5.02
CA ARG A 179 8.52 5.07 5.92
C ARG A 179 8.59 3.71 6.59
N ASP A 180 8.63 2.65 5.79
CA ASP A 180 8.57 1.28 6.28
C ASP A 180 9.89 0.85 6.89
N ILE A 181 10.97 0.98 6.12
CA ILE A 181 12.28 0.45 6.50
C ILE A 181 12.91 1.28 7.60
N LYS A 182 13.03 2.60 7.37
CA LYS A 182 13.64 3.51 8.34
C LYS A 182 12.87 3.54 9.67
N GLY A 183 11.53 3.58 9.61
CA GLY A 183 10.68 3.61 10.79
C GLY A 183 10.78 2.32 11.60
N ALA A 184 10.64 1.15 10.97
CA ALA A 184 10.73 -0.14 11.63
C ALA A 184 12.12 -0.41 12.21
N LYS A 185 13.18 -0.07 11.47
CA LYS A 185 14.56 -0.22 11.92
C LYS A 185 14.88 0.64 13.13
N ALA A 186 14.42 1.90 13.13
CA ALA A 186 14.55 2.79 14.29
C ALA A 186 13.79 2.27 15.52
N PHE A 187 12.72 1.50 15.31
CA PHE A 187 11.95 0.86 16.37
C PHE A 187 12.56 -0.49 16.84
N GLY A 188 13.63 -0.97 16.21
CA GLY A 188 14.33 -2.20 16.57
C GLY A 188 13.80 -3.47 15.91
N MET A 189 12.97 -3.34 14.87
CA MET A 189 12.52 -4.47 14.05
C MET A 189 13.59 -4.83 13.00
N GLN A 190 13.58 -6.08 12.52
CA GLN A 190 14.21 -6.41 11.25
C GLN A 190 13.39 -5.87 10.09
N THR A 191 14.01 -5.71 8.94
CA THR A 191 13.40 -5.06 7.78
C THR A 191 13.68 -5.82 6.49
N ALA A 192 12.66 -5.95 5.66
CA ALA A 192 12.75 -6.49 4.31
C ALA A 192 12.10 -5.52 3.33
N TRP A 193 12.90 -4.98 2.43
CA TRP A 193 12.41 -4.03 1.43
C TRP A 193 11.83 -4.74 0.22
N ALA A 194 10.55 -4.48 -0.06
CA ALA A 194 9.84 -4.96 -1.25
C ALA A 194 10.28 -4.16 -2.49
N LYS A 195 11.46 -4.50 -3.03
CA LYS A 195 12.10 -3.78 -4.14
C LYS A 195 11.25 -3.81 -5.42
N TYR A 196 10.48 -4.86 -5.62
CA TYR A 196 9.55 -5.00 -6.75
C TYR A 196 8.42 -3.95 -6.73
N GLY A 197 8.11 -3.36 -5.57
CA GLY A 197 7.11 -2.29 -5.40
C GLY A 197 7.68 -0.89 -5.38
N ASN A 198 8.97 -0.70 -5.66
CA ASN A 198 9.67 0.58 -5.57
C ASN A 198 9.20 1.60 -6.60
N GLU A 199 8.26 2.45 -6.24
CA GLU A 199 7.74 3.56 -7.07
C GLU A 199 8.55 4.86 -6.92
N PHE A 200 9.45 4.93 -5.94
CA PHE A 200 10.20 6.15 -5.61
C PHE A 200 11.64 6.15 -6.14
N GLU A 201 11.99 5.22 -7.03
CA GLU A 201 13.35 5.07 -7.59
C GLU A 201 14.45 5.02 -6.52
N THR A 202 14.10 4.47 -5.34
CA THR A 202 15.05 4.29 -4.24
C THR A 202 16.19 3.38 -4.69
N LYS A 203 17.43 3.87 -4.57
CA LYS A 203 18.63 3.10 -4.94
C LYS A 203 19.21 2.30 -3.80
N VAL A 204 19.08 2.80 -2.57
CA VAL A 204 19.58 2.18 -1.35
C VAL A 204 18.48 2.28 -0.29
N SER A 205 17.89 1.17 0.08
CA SER A 205 16.80 1.11 1.04
C SER A 205 17.26 1.21 2.49
N GLY A 206 18.48 0.73 2.78
CA GLY A 206 18.99 0.56 4.14
C GLY A 206 18.33 -0.60 4.90
N ALA A 207 17.55 -1.45 4.24
CA ALA A 207 16.93 -2.62 4.82
C ALA A 207 17.97 -3.71 5.16
N ASP A 208 17.60 -4.62 6.07
CA ASP A 208 18.43 -5.77 6.40
C ASP A 208 18.37 -6.83 5.29
N HIS A 209 17.25 -6.88 4.56
CA HIS A 209 17.01 -7.75 3.41
C HIS A 209 16.34 -6.98 2.27
N GLU A 210 16.65 -7.34 1.02
CA GLU A 210 15.96 -6.86 -0.18
C GLU A 210 15.25 -8.01 -0.85
N LEU A 211 13.97 -7.80 -1.24
CA LEU A 211 13.15 -8.80 -1.89
C LEU A 211 12.97 -8.42 -3.36
N GLU A 212 13.45 -9.26 -4.27
CA GLU A 212 13.11 -9.17 -5.71
C GLU A 212 11.72 -9.78 -5.98
N ASP A 213 11.32 -10.74 -5.14
CA ASP A 213 9.99 -11.33 -5.08
C ASP A 213 9.58 -11.50 -3.61
N ILE A 214 8.30 -11.32 -3.30
CA ILE A 214 7.83 -11.46 -1.92
C ILE A 214 8.10 -12.85 -1.34
N HIS A 215 8.20 -13.89 -2.17
CA HIS A 215 8.44 -15.27 -1.74
C HIS A 215 9.85 -15.48 -1.18
N ASP A 216 10.81 -14.60 -1.49
CA ASP A 216 12.17 -14.61 -0.91
C ASP A 216 12.10 -14.51 0.63
N LEU A 217 11.07 -13.86 1.16
CA LEU A 217 10.83 -13.70 2.58
C LEU A 217 10.75 -15.04 3.34
N VAL A 218 10.21 -16.07 2.72
CA VAL A 218 10.06 -17.41 3.35
C VAL A 218 11.42 -18.01 3.67
N ALA A 219 12.36 -17.93 2.72
CA ALA A 219 13.72 -18.43 2.91
C ALA A 219 14.47 -17.60 3.95
N ILE A 220 14.29 -16.28 3.96
CA ILE A 220 14.89 -15.36 4.93
C ILE A 220 14.45 -15.72 6.36
N ILE A 221 13.15 -15.84 6.60
CA ILE A 221 12.58 -16.18 7.91
C ILE A 221 13.13 -17.53 8.39
N ARG A 222 13.12 -18.54 7.50
CA ARG A 222 13.65 -19.87 7.81
C ARG A 222 15.11 -19.80 8.25
N GLY A 223 15.96 -19.14 7.45
CA GLY A 223 17.39 -19.03 7.75
C GLY A 223 17.70 -18.27 9.04
N ILE A 224 16.88 -17.25 9.42
CA ILE A 224 17.01 -16.56 10.70
C ILE A 224 16.63 -17.50 11.85
N ASN A 225 15.54 -18.25 11.71
CA ASN A 225 15.01 -19.08 12.77
C ASN A 225 15.86 -20.32 13.01
N GLU A 226 16.46 -20.92 11.99
CA GLU A 226 17.40 -22.04 12.11
C GLU A 226 18.70 -21.66 12.85
N LYS A 227 19.18 -20.43 12.67
CA LYS A 227 20.38 -19.92 13.38
C LYS A 227 20.12 -19.56 14.82
N SER A 228 18.86 -19.51 15.24
CA SER A 228 18.45 -19.10 16.60
C SER A 228 18.16 -20.29 17.53
N VAL A 229 18.30 -21.53 17.01
CA VAL A 229 18.22 -22.80 17.75
C VAL A 229 19.63 -23.28 18.05
#